data_4fcea64d363b69b16b9c8980674d7b7e
#
_entry.id   4fcea64d363b69b16b9c8980674d7b7e
#
_cell.length_a   1.000
_cell.length_b   1.000
_cell.length_c   1.000
_cell.angle_alpha   90.00
_cell.angle_beta   90.00
_cell.angle_gamma   90.00
#
_symmetry.space_group_name_H-M   'P 1'
#
loop_
_entity.id
_entity.type
_entity.pdbx_description
1 polymer ?
#
loop_
_entity_poly.entity_id
_entity_poly.type
_entity_poly.pdbx_seq_one_letter_code
_entity_poly.pdbx_strand_id
1 'polypeptide(L)'
;MLGHIGLNVPDLDGARTYYGEIMPLLGFDVFLDREDEFAYRPAGGKPGTYLFFYPAAGRGSYDAGETGLQHLAFMVRTRSTVHAVHDAAVRLGSTVLHGPQVFPQYPQPYFATFWLDPFGIKLEAVCHHDRP
;
A
#
# COMPACT_ATOMS: atom_id res chain seq x y z
N MET A 1 -7.74 -10.58 -14.70
CA MET A 1 -6.85 -10.29 -13.55
C MET A 1 -5.91 -9.16 -13.92
N LEU A 2 -5.73 -8.22 -13.02
CA LEU A 2 -4.76 -7.15 -13.19
C LEU A 2 -3.34 -7.72 -12.99
N GLY A 3 -2.44 -7.56 -13.97
CA GLY A 3 -1.09 -8.13 -13.92
C GLY A 3 -0.17 -7.37 -12.99
N HIS A 4 -0.02 -6.08 -13.22
CA HIS A 4 0.86 -5.24 -12.40
C HIS A 4 0.45 -3.77 -12.48
N ILE A 5 0.91 -3.01 -11.49
CA ILE A 5 0.74 -1.57 -11.40
C ILE A 5 2.14 -0.96 -11.30
N GLY A 6 2.40 0.10 -12.06
CA GLY A 6 3.64 0.86 -11.98
C GLY A 6 3.39 2.21 -11.33
N LEU A 7 4.23 2.58 -10.39
CA LEU A 7 4.18 3.86 -9.68
C LEU A 7 5.50 4.61 -9.87
N ASN A 8 5.42 5.85 -10.27
CA ASN A 8 6.56 6.75 -10.27
C ASN A 8 6.63 7.47 -8.92
N VAL A 9 7.82 7.48 -8.32
CA VAL A 9 8.04 8.16 -7.03
C VAL A 9 9.20 9.14 -7.17
N PRO A 10 9.16 10.28 -6.46
CA PRO A 10 10.21 11.30 -6.59
C PRO A 10 11.53 10.91 -5.90
N ASP A 11 11.48 9.98 -4.95
CA ASP A 11 12.64 9.50 -4.18
C ASP A 11 12.56 7.97 -4.13
N LEU A 12 13.27 7.29 -5.02
CA LEU A 12 13.20 5.84 -5.15
C LEU A 12 13.79 5.13 -3.91
N ASP A 13 14.89 5.65 -3.34
CA ASP A 13 15.51 5.07 -2.15
C ASP A 13 14.61 5.24 -0.93
N GLY A 14 14.00 6.40 -0.76
CA GLY A 14 13.00 6.63 0.28
C GLY A 14 11.80 5.70 0.15
N ALA A 15 11.31 5.50 -1.07
CA ALA A 15 10.23 4.56 -1.34
C ALA A 15 10.63 3.13 -1.00
N ARG A 16 11.85 2.72 -1.37
CA ARG A 16 12.38 1.38 -1.08
C ARG A 16 12.40 1.11 0.43
N THR A 17 12.87 2.07 1.21
CA THR A 17 12.88 1.96 2.68
C THR A 17 11.47 1.87 3.24
N TYR A 18 10.58 2.75 2.80
CA TYR A 18 9.20 2.81 3.29
C TYR A 18 8.42 1.54 2.98
N TYR A 19 8.35 1.17 1.71
CA TYR A 19 7.59 0.00 1.26
C TYR A 19 8.23 -1.31 1.72
N GLY A 20 9.54 -1.32 1.98
CA GLY A 20 10.21 -2.47 2.58
C GLY A 20 9.67 -2.84 3.97
N GLU A 21 9.13 -1.86 4.70
CA GLU A 21 8.50 -2.09 6.00
C GLU A 21 7.01 -2.46 5.88
N ILE A 22 6.31 -1.93 4.89
CA ILE A 22 4.86 -2.08 4.74
C ILE A 22 4.48 -3.33 3.94
N MET A 23 5.14 -3.57 2.80
CA MET A 23 4.73 -4.62 1.86
C MET A 23 4.76 -6.03 2.45
N PRO A 24 5.74 -6.42 3.28
CA PRO A 24 5.70 -7.74 3.91
C PRO A 24 4.46 -7.94 4.79
N LEU A 25 4.01 -6.91 5.50
CA LEU A 25 2.79 -6.97 6.31
C LEU A 25 1.54 -7.16 5.45
N LEU A 26 1.57 -6.65 4.23
CA LEU A 26 0.47 -6.76 3.26
C LEU A 26 0.51 -8.08 2.48
N GLY A 27 1.47 -8.96 2.75
CA GLY A 27 1.57 -10.26 2.11
C GLY A 27 2.34 -10.26 0.78
N PHE A 28 3.34 -9.40 0.64
CA PHE A 28 4.17 -9.30 -0.56
C PHE A 28 5.62 -9.61 -0.26
N ASP A 29 6.31 -10.22 -1.23
CA ASP A 29 7.75 -10.46 -1.24
C ASP A 29 8.41 -9.56 -2.29
N VAL A 30 9.69 -9.29 -2.12
CA VAL A 30 10.48 -8.60 -3.15
C VAL A 30 10.53 -9.48 -4.40
N PHE A 31 10.17 -8.90 -5.55
CA PHE A 31 10.27 -9.56 -6.85
C PHE A 31 11.59 -9.21 -7.54
N LEU A 32 11.93 -7.91 -7.58
CA LEU A 32 13.22 -7.45 -8.05
C LEU A 32 13.62 -6.20 -7.29
N ASP A 33 14.95 -5.98 -7.20
CA ASP A 33 15.51 -4.84 -6.50
C ASP A 33 16.75 -4.39 -7.27
N ARG A 34 16.59 -3.33 -8.05
CA ARG A 34 17.62 -2.73 -8.90
C ARG A 34 17.84 -1.29 -8.51
N GLU A 35 18.92 -0.69 -9.00
CA GLU A 35 19.24 0.70 -8.73
C GLU A 35 18.13 1.65 -9.20
N ASP A 36 17.54 1.37 -10.37
CA ASP A 36 16.57 2.23 -11.05
C ASP A 36 15.12 1.75 -10.98
N GLU A 37 14.85 0.61 -10.33
CA GLU A 37 13.49 0.11 -10.08
C GLU A 37 13.49 -0.96 -9.00
N PHE A 38 12.37 -1.12 -8.32
CA PHE A 38 12.11 -2.28 -7.47
C PHE A 38 10.65 -2.68 -7.57
N ALA A 39 10.37 -3.93 -7.21
CA ALA A 39 9.01 -4.45 -7.33
C ALA A 39 8.71 -5.50 -6.28
N TYR A 40 7.43 -5.64 -6.00
CA TYR A 40 6.88 -6.63 -5.08
C TYR A 40 5.91 -7.54 -5.82
N ARG A 41 5.81 -8.77 -5.33
CA ARG A 41 4.84 -9.76 -5.82
C ARG A 41 4.11 -10.37 -4.62
N PRO A 42 2.92 -10.97 -4.83
CA PRO A 42 2.27 -11.73 -3.78
C PRO A 42 3.22 -12.81 -3.22
N ALA A 43 3.29 -12.89 -1.89
CA ALA A 43 4.19 -13.79 -1.19
C ALA A 43 3.83 -15.27 -1.44
N GLY A 44 4.84 -16.13 -1.37
CA GLY A 44 4.64 -17.57 -1.46
C GLY A 44 4.20 -18.08 -2.82
N GLY A 45 4.51 -17.35 -3.90
CA GLY A 45 4.16 -17.76 -5.26
C GLY A 45 2.67 -17.71 -5.57
N LYS A 46 1.86 -17.04 -4.74
CA LYS A 46 0.44 -16.89 -4.97
C LYS A 46 0.16 -16.01 -6.19
N PRO A 47 -0.94 -16.26 -6.93
CA PRO A 47 -1.33 -15.37 -8.02
C PRO A 47 -1.79 -14.01 -7.46
N GLY A 48 -1.62 -12.95 -8.24
CA GLY A 48 -2.07 -11.62 -7.89
C GLY A 48 -1.32 -10.54 -8.64
N THR A 49 -1.59 -9.31 -8.28
CA THR A 49 -1.04 -8.12 -8.94
C THR A 49 0.34 -7.79 -8.39
N TYR A 50 1.30 -7.57 -9.27
CA TYR A 50 2.64 -7.11 -8.93
C TYR A 50 2.63 -5.58 -8.81
N LEU A 51 3.50 -5.03 -7.99
CA LEU A 51 3.62 -3.59 -7.80
C LEU A 51 5.06 -3.16 -8.07
N PHE A 52 5.22 -2.29 -9.08
CA PHE A 52 6.52 -1.79 -9.54
C PHE A 52 6.70 -0.33 -9.17
N PHE A 53 7.92 0.04 -8.77
CA PHE A 53 8.29 1.41 -8.44
C PHE A 53 9.42 1.89 -9.34
N TYR A 54 9.25 3.10 -9.89
CA TYR A 54 10.19 3.73 -10.80
C TYR A 54 10.48 5.15 -10.33
N PRO A 55 11.66 5.71 -10.67
CA PRO A 55 11.91 7.11 -10.40
C PRO A 55 11.04 7.98 -11.29
N ALA A 56 10.38 8.98 -10.71
CA ALA A 56 9.64 9.97 -11.48
C ALA A 56 10.57 10.83 -12.32
N ALA A 57 10.12 11.22 -13.52
CA ALA A 57 10.90 12.11 -14.39
C ALA A 57 10.96 13.54 -13.86
N GLY A 58 9.95 13.97 -13.07
CA GLY A 58 9.85 15.28 -12.49
C GLY A 58 9.67 15.22 -10.98
N ARG A 59 9.59 16.39 -10.34
CA ARG A 59 9.42 16.52 -8.90
C ARG A 59 7.99 16.92 -8.51
N GLY A 60 7.01 16.62 -9.36
CA GLY A 60 5.62 16.88 -9.06
C GLY A 60 5.16 16.12 -7.81
N SER A 61 4.21 16.69 -7.10
CA SER A 61 3.56 16.01 -6.00
C SER A 61 2.35 15.23 -6.53
N TYR A 62 2.05 14.11 -5.90
CA TYR A 62 0.85 13.33 -6.18
C TYR A 62 -0.32 13.86 -5.33
N ASP A 63 -1.48 14.00 -5.97
CA ASP A 63 -2.71 14.38 -5.30
C ASP A 63 -3.82 13.39 -5.66
N ALA A 64 -4.33 12.67 -4.66
CA ALA A 64 -5.39 11.69 -4.83
C ALA A 64 -6.73 12.33 -5.26
N GLY A 65 -6.89 13.63 -5.14
CA GLY A 65 -8.07 14.37 -5.59
C GLY A 65 -8.01 14.75 -7.06
N GLU A 66 -6.87 14.60 -7.71
CA GLU A 66 -6.69 14.94 -9.13
C GLU A 66 -7.00 13.74 -10.03
N THR A 67 -7.04 13.98 -11.34
CA THR A 67 -7.25 12.92 -12.33
C THR A 67 -6.17 11.86 -12.21
N GLY A 68 -6.58 10.60 -12.11
CA GLY A 68 -5.69 9.44 -12.03
C GLY A 68 -6.04 8.53 -10.89
N LEU A 69 -5.04 7.88 -10.32
CA LEU A 69 -5.22 6.96 -9.21
C LEU A 69 -5.73 7.72 -7.97
N GLN A 70 -6.87 7.28 -7.43
CA GLN A 70 -7.38 7.84 -6.18
C GLN A 70 -6.72 7.16 -4.97
N HIS A 71 -6.67 5.83 -4.95
CA HIS A 71 -5.95 5.09 -3.92
C HIS A 71 -5.70 3.64 -4.35
N LEU A 72 -4.81 2.97 -3.61
CA LEU A 72 -4.56 1.53 -3.71
C LEU A 72 -5.06 0.85 -2.46
N ALA A 73 -5.92 -0.15 -2.61
CA ALA A 73 -6.43 -0.97 -1.50
C ALA A 73 -5.80 -2.35 -1.56
N PHE A 74 -5.23 -2.77 -0.44
CA PHE A 74 -4.65 -4.11 -0.27
C PHE A 74 -5.56 -4.93 0.63
N MET A 75 -5.98 -6.10 0.15
CA MET A 75 -6.79 -7.02 0.96
C MET A 75 -5.88 -7.81 1.90
N VAL A 76 -6.27 -7.86 3.16
CA VAL A 76 -5.61 -8.68 4.18
C VAL A 76 -6.63 -9.61 4.83
N ARG A 77 -6.15 -10.67 5.48
CA ARG A 77 -7.03 -11.75 5.94
C ARG A 77 -7.65 -11.53 7.32
N THR A 78 -7.00 -10.68 8.14
CA THR A 78 -7.43 -10.49 9.54
C THR A 78 -7.45 -9.02 9.90
N ARG A 79 -8.27 -8.68 10.89
CA ARG A 79 -8.31 -7.34 11.45
C ARG A 79 -7.00 -6.98 12.17
N SER A 80 -6.36 -7.98 12.79
CA SER A 80 -5.06 -7.76 13.43
C SER A 80 -3.98 -7.33 12.43
N THR A 81 -4.04 -7.80 11.18
CA THR A 81 -3.13 -7.34 10.13
C THR A 81 -3.41 -5.87 9.77
N VAL A 82 -4.68 -5.45 9.71
CA VAL A 82 -5.02 -4.04 9.51
C VAL A 82 -4.40 -3.18 10.61
N HIS A 83 -4.50 -3.61 11.87
CA HIS A 83 -3.87 -2.92 13.00
C HIS A 83 -2.34 -2.89 12.86
N ALA A 84 -1.71 -4.00 12.47
CA ALA A 84 -0.25 -4.06 12.31
C ALA A 84 0.24 -3.11 11.23
N VAL A 85 -0.48 -3.02 10.11
CA VAL A 85 -0.16 -2.08 9.02
C VAL A 85 -0.30 -0.64 9.49
N HIS A 86 -1.39 -0.32 10.19
CA HIS A 86 -1.59 0.99 10.78
C HIS A 86 -0.45 1.37 11.73
N ASP A 87 -0.08 0.46 12.64
CA ASP A 87 0.99 0.72 13.60
C ASP A 87 2.32 0.97 12.90
N ALA A 88 2.62 0.22 11.83
CA ALA A 88 3.81 0.44 11.01
C ALA A 88 3.77 1.80 10.31
N ALA A 89 2.63 2.19 9.75
CA ALA A 89 2.46 3.50 9.10
C ALA A 89 2.70 4.64 10.11
N VAL A 90 2.15 4.53 11.30
CA VAL A 90 2.37 5.52 12.39
C VAL A 90 3.85 5.60 12.75
N ARG A 91 4.51 4.44 12.93
CA ARG A 91 5.94 4.37 13.29
C ARG A 91 6.82 4.99 12.20
N LEU A 92 6.42 4.89 10.94
CA LEU A 92 7.13 5.46 9.80
C LEU A 92 6.81 6.95 9.56
N GLY A 93 5.97 7.55 10.41
CA GLY A 93 5.61 8.97 10.33
C GLY A 93 4.55 9.31 9.29
N SER A 94 3.78 8.32 8.83
CA SER A 94 2.73 8.52 7.83
C SER A 94 1.57 9.38 8.36
N THR A 95 0.95 10.14 7.45
CA THR A 95 -0.33 10.79 7.73
C THR A 95 -1.43 9.73 7.66
N VAL A 96 -2.07 9.45 8.79
CA VAL A 96 -3.20 8.52 8.86
C VAL A 96 -4.49 9.29 8.59
N LEU A 97 -5.26 8.86 7.60
CA LEU A 97 -6.54 9.47 7.26
C LEU A 97 -7.68 8.87 8.08
N HIS A 98 -7.67 7.54 8.24
CA HIS A 98 -8.60 6.80 9.08
C HIS A 98 -7.86 5.67 9.78
N GLY A 99 -7.90 5.66 11.11
CA GLY A 99 -7.41 4.52 11.90
C GLY A 99 -8.27 3.27 11.67
N PRO A 100 -7.80 2.10 12.13
CA PRO A 100 -8.52 0.84 11.92
C PRO A 100 -9.95 0.91 12.46
N GLN A 101 -10.93 0.65 11.58
CA GLN A 101 -12.33 0.74 11.95
C GLN A 101 -13.22 0.03 10.93
N VAL A 102 -14.46 -0.26 11.33
CA VAL A 102 -15.51 -0.71 10.42
C VAL A 102 -15.98 0.46 9.59
N PHE A 103 -16.20 0.24 8.29
CA PHE A 103 -16.79 1.21 7.37
C PHE A 103 -18.18 0.71 6.97
N PRO A 104 -19.24 1.10 7.71
CA PRO A 104 -20.57 0.54 7.51
C PRO A 104 -21.22 0.92 6.17
N GLN A 105 -20.74 1.98 5.51
CA GLN A 105 -21.24 2.42 4.21
C GLN A 105 -20.85 1.51 3.04
N TYR A 106 -19.88 0.59 3.25
CA TYR A 106 -19.43 -0.35 2.24
C TYR A 106 -19.98 -1.74 2.52
N PRO A 107 -20.00 -2.65 1.52
CA PRO A 107 -20.46 -4.02 1.75
C PRO A 107 -19.66 -4.71 2.85
N GLN A 108 -20.37 -5.25 3.84
CA GLN A 108 -19.74 -5.87 5.02
C GLN A 108 -19.39 -7.35 4.75
N PRO A 109 -18.34 -7.88 5.40
CA PRO A 109 -17.43 -7.23 6.35
C PRO A 109 -16.47 -6.25 5.68
N TYR A 110 -16.25 -5.11 6.31
CA TYR A 110 -15.32 -4.10 5.80
C TYR A 110 -14.63 -3.41 6.99
N PHE A 111 -13.42 -3.86 7.32
CA PHE A 111 -12.59 -3.30 8.38
C PHE A 111 -11.28 -2.83 7.76
N ALA A 112 -10.97 -1.55 7.86
CA ALA A 112 -9.87 -0.98 7.10
C ALA A 112 -9.19 0.17 7.83
N THR A 113 -7.99 0.50 7.33
CA THR A 113 -7.27 1.73 7.66
C THR A 113 -6.80 2.39 6.37
N PHE A 114 -6.76 3.72 6.37
CA PHE A 114 -6.32 4.54 5.22
C PHE A 114 -5.22 5.48 5.68
N TRP A 115 -4.16 5.57 4.87
CA TRP A 115 -3.04 6.46 5.17
C TRP A 115 -2.39 6.95 3.88
N LEU A 116 -1.51 7.93 4.00
CA LEU A 116 -0.71 8.43 2.89
C LEU A 116 0.72 7.90 3.00
N ASP A 117 1.29 7.50 1.87
CA ASP A 117 2.72 7.22 1.80
C ASP A 117 3.52 8.53 1.89
N PRO A 118 4.88 8.50 1.93
CA PRO A 118 5.67 9.73 2.04
C PRO A 118 5.47 10.74 0.91
N PHE A 119 4.91 10.30 -0.21
CA PHE A 119 4.75 11.12 -1.42
C PHE A 119 3.31 11.55 -1.66
N GLY A 120 2.41 11.22 -0.74
CA GLY A 120 1.00 11.59 -0.83
C GLY A 120 0.11 10.56 -1.52
N ILE A 121 0.63 9.39 -1.89
CA ILE A 121 -0.19 8.32 -2.45
C ILE A 121 -1.06 7.73 -1.34
N LYS A 122 -2.38 7.70 -1.57
CA LYS A 122 -3.34 7.16 -0.61
C LYS A 122 -3.39 5.64 -0.68
N LEU A 123 -3.22 5.01 0.46
CA LEU A 123 -3.18 3.57 0.61
C LEU A 123 -4.26 3.11 1.59
N GLU A 124 -4.75 1.89 1.37
CA GLU A 124 -5.73 1.24 2.22
C GLU A 124 -5.32 -0.20 2.49
N ALA A 125 -5.47 -0.66 3.73
CA ALA A 125 -5.44 -2.06 4.08
C ALA A 125 -6.84 -2.44 4.54
N VAL A 126 -7.46 -3.42 3.89
CA VAL A 126 -8.85 -3.80 4.15
C VAL A 126 -9.00 -5.30 4.39
N CYS A 127 -9.74 -5.64 5.44
CA CYS A 127 -10.14 -7.00 5.76
C CYS A 127 -11.63 -7.16 5.46
N HIS A 128 -11.94 -8.07 4.52
CA HIS A 128 -13.32 -8.41 4.16
C HIS A 128 -13.80 -9.68 4.89
N HIS A 129 -13.13 -10.06 5.97
CA HIS A 129 -13.48 -11.19 6.80
C HIS A 129 -13.79 -10.74 8.21
N ASP A 130 -14.74 -11.40 8.87
CA ASP A 130 -15.01 -11.17 10.29
C ASP A 130 -14.06 -12.03 11.13
N ARG A 131 -12.75 -11.71 11.04
CA ARG A 131 -11.67 -12.40 11.74
C ARG A 131 -10.83 -11.38 12.52
N PRO A 132 -10.58 -11.67 13.79
CA PRO A 132 -9.78 -10.79 14.66
C PRO A 132 -8.30 -10.65 14.27
#